data_7050a99d62a96e176a69640360d7267c
#
_entry.id   7050a99d62a96e176a69640360d7267c
#
_cell.length_a   1.000
_cell.length_b   1.000
_cell.length_c   1.000
_cell.angle_alpha   90.00
_cell.angle_beta   90.00
_cell.angle_gamma   90.00
#
_symmetry.space_group_name_H-M   'P 1'
#
loop_
_entity.id
_entity.type
_entity.pdbx_description
1 polymer ?
#
loop_
_entity_poly.entity_id
_entity_poly.type
_entity_poly.pdbx_seq_one_letter_code
_entity_poly.pdbx_strand_id
1 'polypeptide(L)'
;VGSRRLVGAAALVVLAGVSGVAGLWLSRLDEPEAPPTSLKIRPLTSDPGPEWQPALSPNGHLLAFVRVGESGKSELCVKQVDGGGEPLVVSSGEGVAFVPTWSPDGQRIAFMQPIEAEEGSPRDGVFVVSALGGPTRRLATLRSAPRLPPLAMNENTPGLGLSWSPDGTLLAVPHRDRPEDPNGLFLLSIESRERRRLTRPPAADLGDWAPRFSPDGRTLAFIRSVGLPENDIYVVPVDGEGERRLTMLDTWMAGLDWAPDGQSIVFSSPGLGVGSASSLWRVPVSGGTPERLAFGENGSRPTCSREGGRLAYVRDEPRTDIWRVAGPSASKEERSPTRLISSTQPEFQPRYSPDGRHIAFGSMRSGAPEIWICDSDGSNPRQVTFLGHPYAGLPSWSPDGEQIAFNSSKEGSIDVYVVSVSGGVPRRLTTGPTPEFSYSWSRDGRWVYFVSARGPRGEVWKVPAEGGDAVQVTSQGGAAASESRDGRFLYFSKWQPSGVTGGIWRIPRDGGEEIQVLDRGGGPAWALLEEGILFMECGASPPILELFRFGSGEVSQVAVVAEPLPECPWGGLSVSPDGRWVVYTALGDPEADIMLVEGFR
;
A
#
# COMPACT_ATOMS: atom_id res chain seq x y z
N VAL A 1 74.25 -34.32 -34.78
CA VAL A 1 73.00 -35.00 -35.23
C VAL A 1 72.11 -35.34 -33.99
N GLY A 2 72.49 -34.99 -32.75
CA GLY A 2 71.75 -35.36 -31.52
C GLY A 2 70.76 -34.35 -30.95
N SER A 3 70.75 -33.07 -31.37
CA SER A 3 69.97 -31.98 -30.69
C SER A 3 68.64 -31.64 -31.32
N ARG A 4 68.32 -32.13 -32.50
CA ARG A 4 67.03 -31.85 -33.16
C ARG A 4 65.88 -32.81 -32.86
N ARG A 5 66.16 -33.98 -32.26
CA ARG A 5 65.10 -34.94 -31.89
C ARG A 5 64.51 -34.72 -30.49
N LEU A 6 65.21 -34.02 -29.60
CA LEU A 6 64.71 -33.73 -28.25
C LEU A 6 63.76 -32.51 -28.20
N VAL A 7 63.92 -31.55 -29.14
CA VAL A 7 63.06 -30.38 -29.22
C VAL A 7 61.68 -30.73 -29.82
N GLY A 8 61.61 -31.71 -30.70
CA GLY A 8 60.33 -32.19 -31.26
C GLY A 8 59.45 -32.96 -30.29
N ALA A 9 60.06 -33.72 -29.36
CA ALA A 9 59.31 -34.48 -28.36
C ALA A 9 58.77 -33.56 -27.23
N ALA A 10 59.50 -32.55 -26.82
CA ALA A 10 59.06 -31.54 -25.84
C ALA A 10 57.92 -30.68 -26.38
N ALA A 11 57.94 -30.29 -27.64
CA ALA A 11 56.87 -29.52 -28.31
C ALA A 11 55.58 -30.31 -28.46
N LEU A 12 55.65 -31.61 -28.73
CA LEU A 12 54.47 -32.51 -28.81
C LEU A 12 53.81 -32.77 -27.43
N VAL A 13 54.58 -32.83 -26.35
CA VAL A 13 54.03 -33.01 -25.01
C VAL A 13 53.38 -31.74 -24.48
N VAL A 14 53.92 -30.55 -24.82
CA VAL A 14 53.33 -29.27 -24.48
C VAL A 14 52.05 -29.02 -25.31
N LEU A 15 52.02 -29.36 -26.58
CA LEU A 15 50.82 -29.25 -27.42
C LEU A 15 49.72 -30.23 -26.98
N ALA A 16 50.06 -31.45 -26.55
CA ALA A 16 49.09 -32.41 -26.01
C ALA A 16 48.58 -31.99 -24.65
N GLY A 17 49.43 -31.37 -23.80
CA GLY A 17 49.02 -30.79 -22.49
C GLY A 17 48.10 -29.60 -22.64
N VAL A 18 48.40 -28.66 -23.56
CA VAL A 18 47.57 -27.50 -23.83
C VAL A 18 46.22 -27.89 -24.47
N SER A 19 46.23 -28.88 -25.38
CA SER A 19 44.98 -29.41 -25.97
C SER A 19 44.14 -30.17 -24.97
N GLY A 20 44.74 -30.89 -24.02
CA GLY A 20 44.03 -31.57 -22.91
C GLY A 20 43.41 -30.61 -21.93
N VAL A 21 44.11 -29.54 -21.54
CA VAL A 21 43.61 -28.50 -20.66
C VAL A 21 42.53 -27.63 -21.37
N ALA A 22 42.72 -27.30 -22.64
CA ALA A 22 41.71 -26.61 -23.43
C ALA A 22 40.47 -27.47 -23.66
N GLY A 23 40.63 -28.80 -23.89
CA GLY A 23 39.50 -29.74 -23.98
C GLY A 23 38.71 -29.89 -22.69
N LEU A 24 39.40 -29.91 -21.52
CA LEU A 24 38.76 -29.90 -20.21
C LEU A 24 38.15 -28.54 -19.85
N TRP A 25 38.64 -27.43 -20.39
CA TRP A 25 38.06 -26.11 -20.23
C TRP A 25 36.84 -25.90 -21.12
N LEU A 26 36.91 -26.37 -22.37
CA LEU A 26 35.80 -26.34 -23.33
C LEU A 26 34.67 -27.33 -22.95
N SER A 27 34.98 -28.47 -22.34
CA SER A 27 33.94 -29.37 -21.80
C SER A 27 33.23 -28.86 -20.53
N ARG A 28 33.76 -27.82 -19.90
CA ARG A 28 33.06 -27.10 -18.79
C ARG A 28 32.24 -25.90 -19.30
N LEU A 29 32.33 -25.55 -20.58
CA LEU A 29 31.55 -24.47 -21.18
C LEU A 29 30.27 -24.95 -21.88
N ASP A 30 30.03 -26.25 -21.96
CA ASP A 30 28.87 -26.85 -22.60
C ASP A 30 28.04 -27.73 -21.65
N GLU A 31 27.85 -27.33 -20.37
CA GLU A 31 26.57 -27.64 -19.75
C GLU A 31 25.58 -26.64 -20.32
N PRO A 32 24.56 -27.06 -21.11
CA PRO A 32 23.51 -26.15 -21.51
C PRO A 32 22.89 -25.62 -20.24
N GLU A 33 23.02 -24.30 -19.99
CA GLU A 33 22.16 -23.61 -19.04
C GLU A 33 20.73 -24.09 -19.34
N ALA A 34 20.12 -24.76 -18.36
CA ALA A 34 18.74 -25.19 -18.48
C ALA A 34 17.94 -23.97 -18.97
N PRO A 35 17.13 -24.08 -20.03
CA PRO A 35 16.42 -22.94 -20.58
C PRO A 35 15.70 -22.25 -19.42
N PRO A 36 15.71 -20.91 -19.34
CA PRO A 36 15.10 -20.21 -18.23
C PRO A 36 13.67 -20.72 -18.11
N THR A 37 13.38 -21.33 -16.98
CA THR A 37 12.07 -21.94 -16.71
C THR A 37 11.07 -20.80 -16.85
N SER A 38 10.26 -20.79 -17.89
CA SER A 38 9.29 -19.74 -18.11
C SER A 38 8.33 -19.76 -16.92
N LEU A 39 8.32 -18.69 -16.13
CA LEU A 39 7.38 -18.53 -15.02
C LEU A 39 5.96 -18.60 -15.59
N LYS A 40 5.11 -19.44 -14.99
CA LYS A 40 3.69 -19.46 -15.32
C LYS A 40 2.94 -18.75 -14.20
N ILE A 41 2.20 -17.71 -14.57
CA ILE A 41 1.44 -16.89 -13.63
C ILE A 41 -0.03 -17.07 -13.94
N ARG A 42 -0.84 -17.38 -12.92
CA ARG A 42 -2.28 -17.53 -13.06
C ARG A 42 -3.00 -17.13 -11.77
N PRO A 43 -4.26 -16.69 -11.84
CA PRO A 43 -5.09 -16.58 -10.66
C PRO A 43 -5.31 -17.97 -10.06
N LEU A 44 -5.26 -18.05 -8.74
CA LEU A 44 -5.55 -19.26 -7.96
C LEU A 44 -6.95 -19.20 -7.37
N THR A 45 -7.41 -18.00 -7.10
CA THR A 45 -8.76 -17.71 -6.62
C THR A 45 -9.40 -16.67 -7.55
N SER A 46 -10.71 -16.61 -7.58
CA SER A 46 -11.52 -15.69 -8.39
C SER A 46 -12.96 -15.60 -7.85
N ASP A 47 -13.15 -15.97 -6.58
CA ASP A 47 -14.47 -15.90 -5.96
C ASP A 47 -14.79 -14.43 -5.62
N PRO A 48 -16.06 -14.00 -5.67
CA PRO A 48 -16.42 -12.64 -5.28
C PRO A 48 -16.05 -12.33 -3.83
N GLY A 49 -15.37 -11.20 -3.63
CA GLY A 49 -14.92 -10.72 -2.33
C GLY A 49 -13.43 -10.88 -2.11
N PRO A 50 -12.89 -10.16 -1.13
CA PRO A 50 -11.46 -10.11 -0.92
C PRO A 50 -10.95 -11.40 -0.25
N GLU A 51 -9.82 -11.88 -0.75
CA GLU A 51 -9.12 -13.06 -0.25
C GLU A 51 -7.72 -12.66 0.21
N TRP A 52 -7.42 -12.96 1.45
CA TRP A 52 -6.20 -12.46 2.10
C TRP A 52 -5.36 -13.56 2.71
N GLN A 53 -4.11 -13.18 3.04
CA GLN A 53 -3.19 -13.94 3.88
C GLN A 53 -2.95 -15.36 3.38
N PRO A 54 -2.49 -15.52 2.13
CA PRO A 54 -2.20 -16.82 1.58
C PRO A 54 -1.06 -17.50 2.34
N ALA A 55 -1.16 -18.81 2.47
CA ALA A 55 -0.10 -19.69 2.96
C ALA A 55 -0.08 -20.97 2.12
N LEU A 56 0.97 -21.18 1.35
CA LEU A 56 1.18 -22.44 0.63
C LEU A 56 1.60 -23.53 1.59
N SER A 57 1.05 -24.74 1.40
CA SER A 57 1.53 -25.92 2.10
C SER A 57 3.01 -26.20 1.75
N PRO A 58 3.78 -26.90 2.59
CA PRO A 58 5.19 -27.15 2.34
C PRO A 58 5.49 -27.78 0.97
N ASN A 59 4.62 -28.67 0.49
CA ASN A 59 4.73 -29.30 -0.83
C ASN A 59 4.09 -28.47 -1.97
N GLY A 60 3.47 -27.32 -1.66
CA GLY A 60 2.84 -26.43 -2.62
C GLY A 60 1.52 -26.90 -3.24
N HIS A 61 0.92 -28.03 -2.77
CA HIS A 61 -0.31 -28.55 -3.37
C HIS A 61 -1.60 -27.98 -2.77
N LEU A 62 -1.51 -27.37 -1.58
CA LEU A 62 -2.64 -26.75 -0.90
C LEU A 62 -2.33 -25.28 -0.60
N LEU A 63 -3.37 -24.47 -0.65
CA LEU A 63 -3.37 -23.08 -0.23
C LEU A 63 -4.32 -22.93 0.95
N ALA A 64 -3.85 -22.36 2.06
CA ALA A 64 -4.69 -21.83 3.11
C ALA A 64 -4.81 -20.30 2.92
N PHE A 65 -6.00 -19.75 3.13
CA PHE A 65 -6.25 -18.32 3.00
C PHE A 65 -7.47 -17.90 3.81
N VAL A 66 -7.66 -16.59 3.98
CA VAL A 66 -8.79 -16.01 4.69
C VAL A 66 -9.69 -15.30 3.69
N ARG A 67 -11.01 -15.50 3.79
CA ARG A 67 -12.02 -14.75 3.04
C ARG A 67 -13.12 -14.24 3.97
N VAL A 68 -13.91 -13.29 3.49
CA VAL A 68 -15.17 -12.92 4.15
C VAL A 68 -16.30 -13.77 3.54
N GLY A 69 -16.94 -14.59 4.38
CA GLY A 69 -18.09 -15.38 3.94
C GLY A 69 -19.36 -14.54 3.79
N GLU A 70 -20.42 -15.11 3.22
CA GLU A 70 -21.72 -14.46 3.00
C GLU A 70 -22.34 -13.86 4.28
N SER A 71 -21.99 -14.39 5.45
CA SER A 71 -22.44 -13.89 6.74
C SER A 71 -21.68 -12.65 7.24
N GLY A 72 -20.71 -12.12 6.47
CA GLY A 72 -19.79 -11.06 6.89
C GLY A 72 -18.73 -11.51 7.91
N LYS A 73 -18.65 -12.82 8.21
CA LYS A 73 -17.64 -13.40 9.11
C LYS A 73 -16.41 -13.85 8.32
N SER A 74 -15.24 -13.72 8.93
CA SER A 74 -14.03 -14.25 8.31
C SER A 74 -13.96 -15.77 8.45
N GLU A 75 -13.55 -16.43 7.36
CA GLU A 75 -13.40 -17.87 7.24
C GLU A 75 -11.97 -18.21 6.87
N LEU A 76 -11.38 -19.19 7.56
CA LEU A 76 -10.13 -19.81 7.14
C LEU A 76 -10.47 -20.96 6.18
N CYS A 77 -9.98 -20.85 4.97
CA CYS A 77 -10.25 -21.78 3.87
C CYS A 77 -9.00 -22.54 3.43
N VAL A 78 -9.19 -23.73 2.90
CA VAL A 78 -8.16 -24.54 2.24
C VAL A 78 -8.63 -24.93 0.84
N LYS A 79 -7.78 -24.68 -0.17
CA LYS A 79 -8.03 -24.99 -1.59
C LYS A 79 -6.89 -25.81 -2.18
N GLN A 80 -7.21 -26.74 -3.10
CA GLN A 80 -6.20 -27.42 -3.90
C GLN A 80 -5.65 -26.47 -4.98
N VAL A 81 -4.32 -26.38 -5.08
CA VAL A 81 -3.63 -25.48 -6.01
C VAL A 81 -3.85 -25.93 -7.46
N ASP A 82 -3.85 -27.22 -7.73
CA ASP A 82 -4.00 -27.80 -9.08
C ASP A 82 -5.43 -28.29 -9.35
N GLY A 83 -6.39 -27.99 -8.44
CA GLY A 83 -7.81 -28.42 -8.51
C GLY A 83 -8.78 -27.27 -8.71
N GLY A 84 -9.91 -27.53 -9.38
CA GLY A 84 -11.00 -26.57 -9.64
C GLY A 84 -12.18 -26.65 -8.66
N GLY A 85 -11.99 -27.15 -7.44
CA GLY A 85 -13.08 -27.31 -6.46
C GLY A 85 -13.28 -26.08 -5.57
N GLU A 86 -14.46 -25.99 -4.94
CA GLU A 86 -14.76 -25.01 -3.90
C GLU A 86 -13.78 -25.14 -2.73
N PRO A 87 -13.37 -24.01 -2.11
CA PRO A 87 -12.53 -24.02 -0.92
C PRO A 87 -13.23 -24.71 0.27
N LEU A 88 -12.52 -25.53 0.99
CA LEU A 88 -12.97 -26.12 2.25
C LEU A 88 -12.84 -25.10 3.38
N VAL A 89 -13.93 -24.72 4.02
CA VAL A 89 -13.90 -23.92 5.25
C VAL A 89 -13.42 -24.81 6.41
N VAL A 90 -12.23 -24.55 6.94
CA VAL A 90 -11.63 -25.32 8.03
C VAL A 90 -11.84 -24.70 9.41
N SER A 91 -12.10 -23.39 9.46
CA SER A 91 -12.50 -22.67 10.66
C SER A 91 -13.39 -21.48 10.29
N SER A 92 -14.48 -21.30 11.03
CA SER A 92 -15.31 -20.12 10.98
C SER A 92 -15.59 -19.68 12.43
N GLY A 93 -15.60 -18.37 12.71
CA GLY A 93 -15.81 -17.90 14.07
C GLY A 93 -16.17 -16.43 14.14
N GLU A 94 -16.61 -16.00 15.32
CA GLU A 94 -16.75 -14.58 15.66
C GLU A 94 -15.37 -13.96 15.80
N GLY A 95 -14.94 -13.21 14.80
CA GLY A 95 -13.63 -12.58 14.73
C GLY A 95 -12.86 -12.98 13.49
N VAL A 96 -11.99 -12.09 13.05
CA VAL A 96 -11.15 -12.31 11.86
C VAL A 96 -10.04 -13.29 12.21
N ALA A 97 -9.96 -14.45 11.53
CA ALA A 97 -8.81 -15.32 11.58
C ALA A 97 -7.63 -14.67 10.86
N PHE A 98 -6.45 -14.69 11.48
CA PHE A 98 -5.27 -14.03 10.92
C PHE A 98 -4.16 -15.01 10.61
N VAL A 99 -3.46 -14.73 9.51
CA VAL A 99 -2.14 -15.25 9.15
C VAL A 99 -1.98 -16.77 9.40
N PRO A 100 -2.54 -17.61 8.54
CA PRO A 100 -2.35 -19.04 8.63
C PRO A 100 -0.88 -19.40 8.35
N THR A 101 -0.40 -20.45 9.01
CA THR A 101 0.89 -21.10 8.71
C THR A 101 0.74 -22.61 8.81
N TRP A 102 1.33 -23.32 7.86
CA TRP A 102 1.26 -24.78 7.80
C TRP A 102 2.27 -25.44 8.72
N SER A 103 1.88 -26.55 9.35
CA SER A 103 2.85 -27.47 9.94
C SER A 103 3.74 -28.09 8.85
N PRO A 104 4.99 -28.46 9.17
CA PRO A 104 5.93 -29.00 8.17
C PRO A 104 5.44 -30.28 7.48
N ASP A 105 4.60 -31.05 8.15
CA ASP A 105 3.97 -32.28 7.62
C ASP A 105 2.74 -31.97 6.72
N GLY A 106 2.34 -30.69 6.60
CA GLY A 106 1.18 -30.28 5.82
C GLY A 106 -0.18 -30.74 6.35
N GLN A 107 -0.25 -31.26 7.57
CA GLN A 107 -1.49 -31.83 8.12
C GLN A 107 -2.29 -30.84 8.97
N ARG A 108 -1.63 -29.80 9.49
CA ARG A 108 -2.24 -28.83 10.41
C ARG A 108 -1.94 -27.40 9.98
N ILE A 109 -2.81 -26.50 10.39
CA ILE A 109 -2.67 -25.06 10.17
C ILE A 109 -2.74 -24.37 11.53
N ALA A 110 -1.72 -23.59 11.86
CA ALA A 110 -1.76 -22.65 12.98
C ALA A 110 -2.23 -21.29 12.49
N PHE A 111 -3.05 -20.58 13.29
CA PHE A 111 -3.58 -19.27 12.98
C PHE A 111 -3.83 -18.48 14.26
N MET A 112 -3.98 -17.16 14.12
CA MET A 112 -4.35 -16.28 15.23
C MET A 112 -5.81 -15.86 15.11
N GLN A 113 -6.48 -15.70 16.24
CA GLN A 113 -7.83 -15.19 16.32
C GLN A 113 -7.98 -14.28 17.56
N PRO A 114 -8.72 -13.15 17.45
CA PRO A 114 -9.09 -12.36 18.62
C PRO A 114 -9.81 -13.21 19.63
N ILE A 115 -9.51 -12.98 20.89
CA ILE A 115 -10.27 -13.54 22.00
C ILE A 115 -10.78 -12.41 22.89
N GLU A 116 -11.87 -12.65 23.60
CA GLU A 116 -12.42 -11.68 24.55
C GLU A 116 -11.35 -11.22 25.53
N ALA A 117 -11.21 -9.90 25.67
CA ALA A 117 -10.25 -9.27 26.55
C ALA A 117 -10.77 -9.32 27.98
N GLU A 118 -10.02 -9.95 28.88
CA GLU A 118 -10.13 -9.67 30.29
C GLU A 118 -9.45 -8.32 30.57
N GLU A 119 -10.16 -7.35 31.16
CA GLU A 119 -9.63 -6.03 31.58
C GLU A 119 -8.96 -5.17 30.47
N GLY A 120 -9.68 -4.88 29.39
CA GLY A 120 -9.36 -3.72 28.52
C GLY A 120 -8.12 -3.83 27.62
N SER A 121 -7.37 -4.93 27.61
CA SER A 121 -6.21 -5.10 26.72
C SER A 121 -6.49 -6.13 25.64
N PRO A 122 -6.32 -5.81 24.35
CA PRO A 122 -6.55 -6.75 23.26
C PRO A 122 -5.64 -7.97 23.39
N ARG A 123 -6.23 -9.15 23.21
CA ARG A 123 -5.52 -10.43 23.24
C ARG A 123 -5.85 -11.25 22.01
N ASP A 124 -4.89 -12.02 21.55
CA ASP A 124 -5.04 -12.99 20.48
C ASP A 124 -4.76 -14.40 20.98
N GLY A 125 -5.62 -15.34 20.59
CA GLY A 125 -5.37 -16.76 20.74
C GLY A 125 -4.58 -17.31 19.56
N VAL A 126 -3.57 -18.13 19.82
CA VAL A 126 -2.94 -18.98 18.81
C VAL A 126 -3.67 -20.32 18.78
N PHE A 127 -4.23 -20.66 17.64
CA PHE A 127 -5.02 -21.89 17.45
C PHE A 127 -4.36 -22.80 16.43
N VAL A 128 -4.68 -24.08 16.51
CA VAL A 128 -4.32 -25.09 15.50
C VAL A 128 -5.57 -25.87 15.11
N VAL A 129 -5.71 -26.12 13.81
CA VAL A 129 -6.77 -26.92 13.20
C VAL A 129 -6.16 -27.94 12.23
N SER A 130 -6.85 -29.06 11.97
CA SER A 130 -6.49 -29.96 10.88
C SER A 130 -6.72 -29.30 9.52
N ALA A 131 -5.87 -29.58 8.53
CA ALA A 131 -6.05 -29.13 7.15
C ALA A 131 -7.36 -29.61 6.51
N LEU A 132 -7.97 -30.65 7.06
CA LEU A 132 -9.28 -31.18 6.65
C LEU A 132 -10.45 -30.64 7.47
N GLY A 133 -10.20 -29.62 8.31
CA GLY A 133 -11.21 -29.08 9.23
C GLY A 133 -11.35 -29.91 10.51
N GLY A 134 -12.30 -29.47 11.35
CA GLY A 134 -12.57 -30.10 12.64
C GLY A 134 -12.40 -29.14 13.82
N PRO A 135 -12.32 -29.66 15.07
CA PRO A 135 -12.22 -28.81 16.24
C PRO A 135 -10.88 -28.06 16.30
N THR A 136 -10.95 -26.77 16.59
CA THR A 136 -9.77 -25.93 16.83
C THR A 136 -9.23 -26.13 18.24
N ARG A 137 -7.91 -26.15 18.40
CA ARG A 137 -7.25 -26.25 19.70
C ARG A 137 -6.40 -25.00 19.96
N ARG A 138 -6.67 -24.29 21.04
CA ARG A 138 -5.85 -23.16 21.48
C ARG A 138 -4.51 -23.65 22.06
N LEU A 139 -3.42 -23.11 21.54
CA LEU A 139 -2.06 -23.36 22.01
C LEU A 139 -1.61 -22.32 23.05
N ALA A 140 -1.88 -21.05 22.78
CA ALA A 140 -1.42 -19.95 23.63
C ALA A 140 -2.36 -18.73 23.53
N THR A 141 -2.21 -17.83 24.51
CA THR A 141 -2.76 -16.48 24.49
C THR A 141 -1.62 -15.47 24.43
N LEU A 142 -1.72 -14.52 23.51
CA LEU A 142 -0.72 -13.48 23.27
C LEU A 142 -1.31 -12.12 23.65
N ARG A 143 -0.46 -11.22 24.12
CA ARG A 143 -0.78 -9.78 24.18
C ARG A 143 -0.35 -9.17 22.86
N SER A 144 -1.28 -8.54 22.17
CA SER A 144 -1.03 -7.88 20.89
C SER A 144 -0.91 -6.38 21.05
N ALA A 145 -0.36 -5.72 20.03
CA ALA A 145 -0.50 -4.27 19.91
C ALA A 145 -1.98 -3.88 19.87
N PRO A 146 -2.35 -2.68 20.37
CA PRO A 146 -3.67 -2.14 20.11
C PRO A 146 -3.92 -2.22 18.60
N ARG A 147 -5.06 -2.78 18.22
CA ARG A 147 -5.48 -2.80 16.84
C ARG A 147 -5.78 -1.38 16.41
N LEU A 148 -5.27 -1.00 15.26
CA LEU A 148 -5.81 0.17 14.59
C LEU A 148 -7.30 -0.08 14.34
N PRO A 149 -8.14 0.98 14.29
CA PRO A 149 -9.58 0.83 14.07
C PRO A 149 -9.89 -0.09 12.88
N PRO A 150 -11.09 -0.73 12.82
CA PRO A 150 -11.48 -1.64 11.74
C PRO A 150 -11.31 -1.09 10.32
N LEU A 151 -11.32 0.23 10.16
CA LEU A 151 -11.04 0.95 8.92
C LEU A 151 -9.60 0.76 8.39
N ALA A 152 -8.68 0.28 9.23
CA ALA A 152 -7.30 -0.05 8.91
C ALA A 152 -7.07 -1.57 8.73
N MET A 153 -8.10 -2.39 8.69
CA MET A 153 -8.01 -3.84 8.42
C MET A 153 -7.92 -4.14 6.93
N ASN A 154 -7.81 -3.14 6.09
CA ASN A 154 -7.32 -3.30 4.73
C ASN A 154 -5.84 -3.76 4.76
N GLU A 155 -5.35 -4.16 3.62
CA GLU A 155 -3.99 -4.61 3.24
C GLU A 155 -2.81 -4.04 4.05
N ASN A 156 -2.99 -2.92 4.73
CA ASN A 156 -1.96 -2.08 5.35
C ASN A 156 -1.80 -2.24 6.88
N THR A 157 -2.50 -3.16 7.54
CA THR A 157 -2.25 -3.40 8.96
C THR A 157 -0.95 -4.17 9.12
N PRO A 158 0.03 -3.73 9.95
CA PRO A 158 1.21 -4.51 10.28
C PRO A 158 0.76 -5.89 10.74
N GLY A 159 0.95 -6.90 9.88
CA GLY A 159 0.38 -8.21 10.10
C GLY A 159 1.11 -8.93 11.23
N LEU A 160 0.41 -9.18 12.32
CA LEU A 160 0.84 -10.19 13.26
C LEU A 160 1.06 -11.48 12.48
N GLY A 161 2.31 -11.94 12.30
CA GLY A 161 2.64 -13.15 11.55
C GLY A 161 2.88 -14.33 12.48
N LEU A 162 2.62 -15.53 12.00
CA LEU A 162 3.07 -16.77 12.60
C LEU A 162 4.00 -17.49 11.64
N SER A 163 4.97 -18.23 12.18
CA SER A 163 5.78 -19.12 11.37
C SER A 163 6.07 -20.40 12.14
N TRP A 164 5.86 -21.53 11.51
CA TRP A 164 6.18 -22.84 12.07
C TRP A 164 7.61 -23.25 11.71
N SER A 165 8.39 -23.71 12.70
CA SER A 165 9.74 -24.21 12.43
C SER A 165 9.72 -25.44 11.54
N PRO A 166 10.74 -25.64 10.68
CA PRO A 166 10.79 -26.79 9.75
C PRO A 166 10.78 -28.16 10.44
N ASP A 167 11.24 -28.26 11.67
CA ASP A 167 11.21 -29.47 12.48
C ASP A 167 9.87 -29.73 13.20
N GLY A 168 8.94 -28.77 13.11
CA GLY A 168 7.61 -28.88 13.70
C GLY A 168 7.53 -28.63 15.21
N THR A 169 8.62 -28.23 15.86
CA THR A 169 8.69 -28.12 17.33
C THR A 169 8.32 -26.75 17.87
N LEU A 170 8.51 -25.70 17.06
CA LEU A 170 8.35 -24.29 17.48
C LEU A 170 7.39 -23.52 16.58
N LEU A 171 6.73 -22.52 17.16
CA LEU A 171 6.07 -21.41 16.46
C LEU A 171 6.75 -20.09 16.83
N ALA A 172 7.17 -19.33 15.84
CA ALA A 172 7.56 -17.94 16.04
C ALA A 172 6.29 -17.07 16.10
N VAL A 173 6.16 -16.27 17.14
CA VAL A 173 4.96 -15.45 17.42
C VAL A 173 5.35 -14.05 17.89
N PRO A 174 4.65 -12.99 17.47
CA PRO A 174 4.81 -11.67 18.08
C PRO A 174 4.10 -11.61 19.43
N HIS A 175 4.75 -11.02 20.42
CA HIS A 175 4.21 -10.88 21.76
C HIS A 175 4.87 -9.73 22.51
N ARG A 176 4.15 -9.14 23.47
CA ARG A 176 4.68 -8.15 24.42
C ARG A 176 4.47 -8.61 25.86
N ASP A 177 5.47 -8.39 26.71
CA ASP A 177 5.36 -8.77 28.12
C ASP A 177 4.44 -7.80 28.87
N ARG A 178 4.51 -6.50 28.56
CA ARG A 178 3.69 -5.42 29.12
C ARG A 178 2.92 -4.70 28.02
N PRO A 179 1.78 -4.07 28.33
CA PRO A 179 1.00 -3.31 27.34
C PRO A 179 1.78 -2.18 26.64
N GLU A 180 2.70 -1.54 27.36
CA GLU A 180 3.55 -0.44 26.88
C GLU A 180 4.78 -0.87 26.10
N ASP A 181 5.17 -2.16 26.17
CA ASP A 181 6.34 -2.66 25.46
C ASP A 181 6.05 -2.76 23.95
N PRO A 182 7.06 -2.58 23.07
CA PRO A 182 6.93 -2.93 21.66
C PRO A 182 6.76 -4.44 21.47
N ASN A 183 6.18 -4.87 20.36
CA ASN A 183 6.13 -6.29 20.05
C ASN A 183 7.54 -6.85 19.85
N GLY A 184 7.91 -7.88 20.61
CA GLY A 184 9.06 -8.71 20.31
C GLY A 184 8.63 -10.05 19.74
N LEU A 185 9.56 -10.78 19.13
CA LEU A 185 9.32 -12.15 18.68
C LEU A 185 9.67 -13.15 19.78
N PHE A 186 8.81 -14.16 19.91
CA PHE A 186 8.99 -15.27 20.84
C PHE A 186 8.88 -16.60 20.09
N LEU A 187 9.63 -17.57 20.57
CA LEU A 187 9.52 -18.96 20.14
C LEU A 187 8.63 -19.73 21.14
N LEU A 188 7.50 -20.19 20.66
CA LEU A 188 6.53 -20.98 21.42
C LEU A 188 6.75 -22.47 21.14
N SER A 189 7.05 -23.26 22.14
CA SER A 189 7.12 -24.72 22.02
C SER A 189 5.72 -25.32 21.83
N ILE A 190 5.56 -26.16 20.81
CA ILE A 190 4.29 -26.83 20.51
C ILE A 190 3.93 -27.86 21.60
N GLU A 191 4.93 -28.50 22.18
CA GLU A 191 4.77 -29.57 23.18
C GLU A 191 4.59 -28.97 24.59
N SER A 192 5.59 -28.23 25.09
CA SER A 192 5.59 -27.69 26.46
C SER A 192 4.72 -26.45 26.62
N ARG A 193 4.40 -25.74 25.52
CA ARG A 193 3.72 -24.41 25.48
C ARG A 193 4.51 -23.30 26.18
N GLU A 194 5.75 -23.53 26.49
CA GLU A 194 6.65 -22.52 27.00
C GLU A 194 7.07 -21.54 25.90
N ARG A 195 7.31 -20.30 26.29
CA ARG A 195 7.73 -19.22 25.39
C ARG A 195 9.13 -18.74 25.76
N ARG A 196 10.00 -18.63 24.75
CA ARG A 196 11.33 -18.02 24.88
C ARG A 196 11.37 -16.76 24.01
N ARG A 197 11.74 -15.63 24.60
CA ARG A 197 11.92 -14.38 23.84
C ARG A 197 13.11 -14.53 22.91
N LEU A 198 12.95 -14.11 21.65
CA LEU A 198 13.99 -14.14 20.63
C LEU A 198 14.54 -12.73 20.33
N THR A 199 13.65 -11.72 20.19
CA THR A 199 14.07 -10.35 19.84
C THR A 199 13.67 -9.32 20.90
N ARG A 200 14.41 -8.20 20.91
CA ARG A 200 14.20 -7.06 21.82
C ARG A 200 14.29 -5.75 21.04
N PRO A 201 13.22 -5.33 20.32
CA PRO A 201 13.24 -4.05 19.63
C PRO A 201 13.43 -2.88 20.62
N PRO A 202 13.99 -1.74 20.19
CA PRO A 202 14.05 -0.52 20.98
C PRO A 202 12.66 -0.10 21.50
N ALA A 203 12.63 0.51 22.69
CA ALA A 203 11.37 0.89 23.33
C ALA A 203 10.57 1.97 22.57
N ALA A 204 11.23 2.72 21.68
CA ALA A 204 10.59 3.72 20.84
C ALA A 204 9.95 3.13 19.56
N ASP A 205 10.26 1.87 19.22
CA ASP A 205 9.77 1.22 18.01
C ASP A 205 8.35 0.68 18.21
N LEU A 206 7.63 0.47 17.10
CA LEU A 206 6.34 -0.25 17.10
C LEU A 206 6.55 -1.76 17.33
N GLY A 207 7.75 -2.26 16.97
CA GLY A 207 8.19 -3.61 17.26
C GLY A 207 8.34 -4.51 16.05
N ASP A 208 8.46 -5.81 16.32
CA ASP A 208 8.78 -6.87 15.37
C ASP A 208 7.52 -7.66 14.99
N TRP A 209 7.38 -8.01 13.71
CA TRP A 209 6.23 -8.72 13.16
C TRP A 209 6.57 -9.51 11.89
N ALA A 210 5.61 -10.30 11.36
CA ALA A 210 5.75 -11.17 10.18
C ALA A 210 6.97 -12.10 10.23
N PRO A 211 7.19 -12.87 11.31
CA PRO A 211 8.32 -13.79 11.37
C PRO A 211 8.20 -14.90 10.31
N ARG A 212 9.35 -15.32 9.73
CA ARG A 212 9.45 -16.47 8.82
C ARG A 212 10.72 -17.25 9.10
N PHE A 213 10.60 -18.53 9.40
CA PHE A 213 11.75 -19.43 9.50
C PHE A 213 12.37 -19.66 8.13
N SER A 214 13.70 -19.64 8.07
CA SER A 214 14.44 -20.11 6.91
C SER A 214 14.12 -21.60 6.62
N PRO A 215 14.27 -22.06 5.37
CA PRO A 215 14.00 -23.47 5.02
C PRO A 215 14.79 -24.47 5.86
N ASP A 216 16.00 -24.13 6.30
CA ASP A 216 16.85 -24.96 7.18
C ASP A 216 16.54 -24.82 8.68
N GLY A 217 15.64 -23.88 9.05
CA GLY A 217 15.21 -23.63 10.43
C GLY A 217 16.21 -22.93 11.34
N ARG A 218 17.35 -22.47 10.80
CA ARG A 218 18.43 -21.88 11.62
C ARG A 218 18.29 -20.38 11.81
N THR A 219 17.58 -19.70 10.92
CA THR A 219 17.43 -18.25 10.90
C THR A 219 15.96 -17.87 10.84
N LEU A 220 15.60 -16.77 11.50
CA LEU A 220 14.29 -16.16 11.39
C LEU A 220 14.44 -14.81 10.68
N ALA A 221 13.67 -14.58 9.61
CA ALA A 221 13.48 -13.27 9.00
C ALA A 221 12.23 -12.63 9.56
N PHE A 222 12.21 -11.30 9.70
CA PHE A 222 11.08 -10.56 10.23
C PHE A 222 11.14 -9.10 9.81
N ILE A 223 10.02 -8.39 9.97
CA ILE A 223 9.93 -6.96 9.74
C ILE A 223 9.99 -6.25 11.09
N ARG A 224 10.82 -5.20 11.20
CA ARG A 224 10.85 -4.25 12.32
C ARG A 224 10.30 -2.91 11.88
N SER A 225 9.34 -2.38 12.66
CA SER A 225 8.79 -1.05 12.48
C SER A 225 9.36 -0.10 13.52
N VAL A 226 10.07 0.94 13.07
CA VAL A 226 10.56 2.04 13.90
C VAL A 226 9.45 3.08 14.08
N GLY A 227 8.67 3.32 13.01
CA GLY A 227 7.51 4.20 12.95
C GLY A 227 6.64 3.81 11.75
N LEU A 228 5.51 4.50 11.52
CA LEU A 228 4.76 4.35 10.28
C LEU A 228 5.13 5.50 9.33
N PRO A 229 5.60 5.22 8.09
CA PRO A 229 5.69 3.94 7.39
C PRO A 229 7.06 3.21 7.45
N GLU A 230 7.92 3.51 8.40
CA GLU A 230 9.34 3.11 8.42
C GLU A 230 9.51 1.64 8.86
N ASN A 231 9.65 0.75 7.88
CA ASN A 231 9.87 -0.68 8.12
C ASN A 231 11.11 -1.19 7.38
N ASP A 232 11.79 -2.18 8.00
CA ASP A 232 12.88 -2.89 7.38
C ASP A 232 12.89 -4.38 7.74
N ILE A 233 13.57 -5.15 6.89
CA ILE A 233 13.76 -6.58 7.09
C ILE A 233 14.99 -6.80 7.97
N TYR A 234 14.82 -7.62 8.98
CA TYR A 234 15.87 -8.11 9.87
C TYR A 234 15.96 -9.63 9.81
N VAL A 235 17.11 -10.15 10.11
CA VAL A 235 17.35 -11.58 10.28
C VAL A 235 18.04 -11.83 11.62
N VAL A 236 17.66 -12.93 12.29
CA VAL A 236 18.25 -13.35 13.55
C VAL A 236 18.40 -14.87 13.58
N PRO A 237 19.55 -15.44 14.02
CA PRO A 237 19.67 -16.86 14.31
C PRO A 237 18.65 -17.30 15.38
N VAL A 238 18.16 -18.52 15.28
CA VAL A 238 17.12 -19.04 16.19
C VAL A 238 17.63 -19.20 17.63
N ASP A 239 18.95 -19.26 17.86
CA ASP A 239 19.57 -19.19 19.18
C ASP A 239 19.47 -17.80 19.83
N GLY A 240 19.25 -16.73 19.03
CA GLY A 240 18.99 -15.37 19.50
C GLY A 240 20.21 -14.45 19.49
N GLU A 241 21.35 -14.88 18.99
CA GLU A 241 22.57 -14.06 18.91
C GLU A 241 22.83 -13.59 17.46
N GLY A 242 23.27 -12.32 17.28
CA GLY A 242 23.70 -11.81 15.98
C GLY A 242 22.56 -11.29 15.09
N GLU A 243 21.55 -10.64 15.66
CA GLU A 243 20.51 -9.92 14.91
C GLU A 243 21.13 -8.93 13.90
N ARG A 244 20.64 -8.90 12.68
CA ARG A 244 21.16 -8.05 11.61
C ARG A 244 20.04 -7.43 10.77
N ARG A 245 20.11 -6.12 10.53
CA ARG A 245 19.29 -5.40 9.55
C ARG A 245 19.72 -5.82 8.14
N LEU A 246 18.77 -6.23 7.30
CA LEU A 246 19.04 -6.69 5.94
C LEU A 246 18.77 -5.59 4.90
N THR A 247 17.74 -4.78 5.12
CA THR A 247 17.36 -3.68 4.22
C THR A 247 17.47 -2.32 4.91
N MET A 248 17.56 -1.25 4.12
CA MET A 248 17.54 0.17 4.57
C MET A 248 16.59 0.93 3.65
N LEU A 249 15.34 0.51 3.61
CA LEU A 249 14.33 1.06 2.70
C LEU A 249 13.43 2.08 3.39
N ASP A 250 13.29 1.98 4.73
CA ASP A 250 12.47 2.86 5.56
C ASP A 250 11.08 3.09 4.92
N THR A 251 10.45 2.01 4.45
CA THR A 251 9.21 2.04 3.67
C THR A 251 8.21 1.03 4.18
N TRP A 252 6.95 1.22 3.79
CA TRP A 252 5.87 0.28 4.10
C TRP A 252 6.16 -1.14 3.55
N MET A 253 5.84 -2.17 4.33
CA MET A 253 5.93 -3.58 3.91
C MET A 253 4.68 -4.33 4.40
N ALA A 254 4.09 -5.17 3.55
CA ALA A 254 2.89 -5.94 3.88
C ALA A 254 3.16 -7.43 4.17
N GLY A 255 4.38 -7.90 4.08
CA GLY A 255 4.78 -9.27 4.38
C GLY A 255 6.07 -9.69 3.68
N LEU A 256 6.61 -10.80 4.11
CA LEU A 256 7.80 -11.42 3.54
C LEU A 256 7.71 -12.94 3.60
N ASP A 257 8.49 -13.63 2.77
CA ASP A 257 8.77 -15.06 2.91
C ASP A 257 10.15 -15.40 2.32
N TRP A 258 10.69 -16.54 2.71
CA TRP A 258 11.94 -17.06 2.15
C TRP A 258 11.69 -17.65 0.76
N ALA A 259 12.59 -17.37 -0.18
CA ALA A 259 12.64 -18.15 -1.40
C ALA A 259 13.00 -19.61 -1.10
N PRO A 260 12.55 -20.58 -1.93
CA PRO A 260 12.77 -21.99 -1.65
C PRO A 260 14.25 -22.40 -1.51
N ASP A 261 15.15 -21.64 -2.16
CA ASP A 261 16.61 -21.84 -2.10
C ASP A 261 17.23 -21.45 -0.75
N GLY A 262 16.50 -20.70 0.09
CA GLY A 262 17.00 -20.17 1.36
C GLY A 262 18.09 -19.10 1.21
N GLN A 263 18.34 -18.61 -0.01
CA GLN A 263 19.39 -17.63 -0.29
C GLN A 263 18.85 -16.20 -0.41
N SER A 264 17.54 -16.04 -0.52
CA SER A 264 16.90 -14.76 -0.68
C SER A 264 15.55 -14.69 0.03
N ILE A 265 15.09 -13.46 0.28
CA ILE A 265 13.78 -13.14 0.85
C ILE A 265 12.97 -12.41 -0.21
N VAL A 266 11.73 -12.85 -0.41
CA VAL A 266 10.72 -12.16 -1.20
C VAL A 266 9.86 -11.34 -0.24
N PHE A 267 9.60 -10.09 -0.56
CA PHE A 267 8.79 -9.21 0.28
C PHE A 267 7.97 -8.24 -0.58
N SER A 268 6.95 -7.66 0.02
CA SER A 268 6.12 -6.64 -0.63
C SER A 268 6.41 -5.24 -0.10
N SER A 269 6.55 -4.28 -1.02
CA SER A 269 6.78 -2.88 -0.71
C SER A 269 6.28 -1.99 -1.86
N PRO A 270 5.75 -0.78 -1.59
CA PRO A 270 5.42 0.19 -2.63
C PRO A 270 6.66 0.76 -3.36
N GLY A 271 7.88 0.49 -2.84
CA GLY A 271 9.10 1.10 -3.36
C GLY A 271 9.31 2.53 -2.85
N LEU A 272 10.21 3.29 -3.48
CA LEU A 272 10.61 4.64 -3.05
C LEU A 272 9.62 5.75 -3.47
N GLY A 273 8.36 5.45 -3.81
CA GLY A 273 7.36 6.43 -4.25
C GLY A 273 6.18 6.55 -3.28
N VAL A 274 5.85 7.77 -2.85
CA VAL A 274 4.62 8.03 -2.09
C VAL A 274 3.41 7.74 -2.98
N GLY A 275 2.52 6.83 -2.56
CA GLY A 275 1.29 6.49 -3.29
C GLY A 275 1.45 5.48 -4.42
N SER A 276 2.62 4.84 -4.57
CA SER A 276 2.77 3.73 -5.51
C SER A 276 2.11 2.46 -4.97
N ALA A 277 1.46 1.71 -5.85
CA ALA A 277 0.93 0.39 -5.54
C ALA A 277 2.05 -0.54 -5.05
N SER A 278 1.73 -1.46 -4.14
CA SER A 278 2.66 -2.46 -3.65
C SER A 278 3.23 -3.30 -4.80
N SER A 279 4.46 -3.74 -4.67
CA SER A 279 5.09 -4.65 -5.63
C SER A 279 5.91 -5.69 -4.88
N LEU A 280 6.15 -6.83 -5.51
CA LEU A 280 7.04 -7.83 -4.95
C LEU A 280 8.51 -7.52 -5.30
N TRP A 281 9.35 -7.70 -4.31
CA TRP A 281 10.80 -7.50 -4.37
C TRP A 281 11.53 -8.73 -3.86
N ARG A 282 12.75 -8.89 -4.26
CA ARG A 282 13.66 -9.96 -3.79
C ARG A 282 14.95 -9.34 -3.29
N VAL A 283 15.44 -9.79 -2.12
CA VAL A 283 16.72 -9.35 -1.55
C VAL A 283 17.56 -10.58 -1.15
N PRO A 284 18.86 -10.64 -1.51
CA PRO A 284 19.75 -11.69 -1.05
C PRO A 284 19.94 -11.64 0.47
N VAL A 285 19.97 -12.79 1.15
CA VAL A 285 20.22 -12.86 2.61
C VAL A 285 21.62 -12.39 2.98
N SER A 286 22.56 -12.49 2.05
CA SER A 286 23.91 -11.91 2.21
C SER A 286 23.92 -10.37 2.26
N GLY A 287 22.80 -9.73 1.92
CA GLY A 287 22.68 -8.27 1.74
C GLY A 287 22.84 -7.87 0.28
N GLY A 288 22.53 -6.63 -0.03
CA GLY A 288 22.59 -6.05 -1.37
C GLY A 288 21.35 -5.21 -1.69
N THR A 289 21.28 -4.71 -2.93
CA THR A 289 20.14 -3.91 -3.40
C THR A 289 18.97 -4.84 -3.73
N PRO A 290 17.77 -4.58 -3.20
CA PRO A 290 16.58 -5.33 -3.57
C PRO A 290 16.25 -5.19 -5.08
N GLU A 291 15.80 -6.28 -5.68
CA GLU A 291 15.38 -6.35 -7.08
C GLU A 291 13.86 -6.47 -7.16
N ARG A 292 13.22 -5.66 -8.02
CA ARG A 292 11.78 -5.73 -8.25
C ARG A 292 11.46 -6.93 -9.14
N LEU A 293 10.50 -7.74 -8.72
CA LEU A 293 10.00 -8.87 -9.51
C LEU A 293 8.95 -8.36 -10.52
N ALA A 294 9.23 -8.49 -11.81
CA ALA A 294 8.38 -7.93 -12.87
C ALA A 294 6.93 -8.46 -12.85
N PHE A 295 6.70 -9.66 -12.35
CA PHE A 295 5.37 -10.26 -12.24
C PHE A 295 4.62 -9.83 -10.97
N GLY A 296 5.29 -9.19 -10.02
CA GLY A 296 4.77 -8.86 -8.68
C GLY A 296 4.14 -7.48 -8.58
N GLU A 297 3.72 -6.88 -9.67
CA GLU A 297 3.00 -5.60 -9.66
C GLU A 297 1.66 -5.73 -8.94
N ASN A 298 1.32 -4.75 -8.09
CA ASN A 298 0.19 -4.79 -7.17
C ASN A 298 0.20 -6.01 -6.22
N GLY A 299 1.39 -6.62 -6.02
CA GLY A 299 1.56 -7.81 -5.23
C GLY A 299 1.86 -7.52 -3.77
N SER A 300 1.14 -8.23 -2.88
CA SER A 300 1.36 -8.18 -1.43
C SER A 300 1.40 -9.59 -0.82
N ARG A 301 1.92 -9.71 0.41
CA ARG A 301 1.89 -10.93 1.23
C ARG A 301 2.37 -12.19 0.52
N PRO A 302 3.62 -12.21 0.00
CA PRO A 302 4.15 -13.39 -0.66
C PRO A 302 4.25 -14.57 0.29
N THR A 303 4.02 -15.77 -0.23
CA THR A 303 4.26 -17.05 0.43
C THR A 303 4.87 -18.04 -0.55
N CYS A 304 5.93 -18.73 -0.15
CA CYS A 304 6.66 -19.68 -0.97
C CYS A 304 6.45 -21.11 -0.44
N SER A 305 6.28 -22.06 -1.35
CA SER A 305 6.37 -23.49 -0.99
C SER A 305 7.83 -23.87 -0.76
N ARG A 306 8.09 -24.76 0.18
CA ARG A 306 9.45 -25.31 0.39
C ARG A 306 9.88 -26.24 -0.74
N GLU A 307 8.92 -26.94 -1.31
CA GLU A 307 9.08 -27.85 -2.44
C GLU A 307 8.20 -27.39 -3.59
N GLY A 308 8.48 -27.85 -4.81
CA GLY A 308 7.62 -27.58 -5.97
C GLY A 308 7.83 -26.23 -6.67
N GLY A 309 8.68 -25.33 -6.14
CA GLY A 309 9.02 -24.06 -6.81
C GLY A 309 7.80 -23.18 -7.07
N ARG A 310 6.94 -22.97 -6.07
CA ARG A 310 5.71 -22.19 -6.15
C ARG A 310 5.76 -20.99 -5.22
N LEU A 311 5.29 -19.86 -5.72
CA LEU A 311 5.04 -18.65 -4.95
C LEU A 311 3.58 -18.25 -5.15
N ALA A 312 2.88 -17.94 -4.06
CA ALA A 312 1.58 -17.30 -4.13
C ALA A 312 1.65 -15.91 -3.49
N TYR A 313 0.82 -15.00 -3.94
CA TYR A 313 0.73 -13.65 -3.41
C TYR A 313 -0.67 -13.08 -3.63
N VAL A 314 -1.06 -12.13 -2.82
CA VAL A 314 -2.28 -11.38 -3.04
C VAL A 314 -2.00 -10.31 -4.09
N ARG A 315 -2.78 -10.28 -5.16
CA ARG A 315 -2.83 -9.14 -6.07
C ARG A 315 -3.92 -8.22 -5.57
N ASP A 316 -3.51 -7.15 -4.94
CA ASP A 316 -4.39 -6.08 -4.52
C ASP A 316 -4.64 -5.18 -5.73
N GLU A 317 -5.82 -5.20 -6.28
CA GLU A 317 -6.27 -4.18 -7.21
C GLU A 317 -7.12 -3.19 -6.39
N PRO A 318 -6.49 -2.14 -5.80
CA PRO A 318 -7.25 -1.14 -5.06
C PRO A 318 -8.20 -0.47 -6.04
N ARG A 319 -9.42 -0.96 -6.07
CA ARG A 319 -10.47 -0.39 -6.88
C ARG A 319 -11.04 0.79 -6.13
N THR A 320 -10.85 1.97 -6.66
CA THR A 320 -11.52 3.17 -6.17
C THR A 320 -12.51 3.63 -7.22
N ASP A 321 -13.67 4.05 -6.75
CA ASP A 321 -14.73 4.62 -7.55
C ASP A 321 -14.99 6.06 -7.12
N ILE A 322 -15.56 6.87 -7.99
CA ILE A 322 -16.04 8.19 -7.64
C ILE A 322 -17.51 8.10 -7.24
N TRP A 323 -17.77 8.50 -6.02
CA TRP A 323 -19.10 8.54 -5.44
C TRP A 323 -19.63 9.96 -5.38
N ARG A 324 -20.94 10.07 -5.34
CA ARG A 324 -21.67 11.33 -5.19
C ARG A 324 -22.63 11.24 -4.01
N VAL A 325 -22.68 12.31 -3.23
CA VAL A 325 -23.64 12.47 -2.13
C VAL A 325 -24.23 13.89 -2.15
N ALA A 326 -25.35 14.05 -1.49
CA ALA A 326 -26.00 15.35 -1.34
C ALA A 326 -25.09 16.38 -0.65
N GLY A 327 -25.00 17.56 -1.25
CA GLY A 327 -24.31 18.71 -0.69
C GLY A 327 -25.24 19.57 0.19
N PRO A 328 -24.72 20.72 0.70
CA PRO A 328 -25.47 21.57 1.62
C PRO A 328 -26.79 22.12 1.07
N SER A 329 -26.87 22.30 -0.26
CA SER A 329 -28.06 22.87 -0.94
C SER A 329 -29.04 21.81 -1.45
N ALA A 330 -28.77 20.51 -1.21
CA ALA A 330 -29.64 19.43 -1.65
C ALA A 330 -30.88 19.23 -0.76
N SER A 331 -31.93 18.62 -1.33
CA SER A 331 -33.09 18.20 -0.57
C SER A 331 -32.78 17.01 0.36
N LYS A 332 -33.60 16.83 1.43
CA LYS A 332 -33.39 15.74 2.39
C LYS A 332 -33.56 14.34 1.78
N GLU A 333 -34.26 14.24 0.66
CA GLU A 333 -34.58 12.97 -0.02
C GLU A 333 -33.42 12.44 -0.87
N GLU A 334 -32.42 13.29 -1.19
CA GLU A 334 -31.27 12.96 -2.06
C GLU A 334 -30.01 12.50 -1.28
N ARG A 335 -30.11 12.19 0.01
CA ARG A 335 -28.96 12.05 0.92
C ARG A 335 -28.21 10.72 0.88
N SER A 336 -28.69 9.72 0.15
CA SER A 336 -27.98 8.44 0.04
C SER A 336 -26.80 8.57 -0.92
N PRO A 337 -25.60 8.11 -0.55
CA PRO A 337 -24.47 8.06 -1.46
C PRO A 337 -24.76 7.19 -2.68
N THR A 338 -24.33 7.64 -3.85
CA THR A 338 -24.46 6.88 -5.10
C THR A 338 -23.13 6.81 -5.83
N ARG A 339 -22.82 5.63 -6.38
CA ARG A 339 -21.64 5.46 -7.24
C ARG A 339 -21.90 6.22 -8.55
N LEU A 340 -20.99 7.13 -8.91
CA LEU A 340 -21.17 8.02 -10.07
C LEU A 340 -20.28 7.62 -11.24
N ILE A 341 -18.99 7.38 -10.99
CA ILE A 341 -18.02 7.00 -12.01
C ILE A 341 -17.30 5.75 -11.50
N SER A 342 -17.36 4.67 -12.29
CA SER A 342 -16.69 3.42 -12.00
C SER A 342 -16.21 2.76 -13.29
N SER A 343 -15.16 1.96 -13.18
CA SER A 343 -14.66 1.09 -14.25
C SER A 343 -14.01 -0.15 -13.65
N THR A 344 -13.40 -0.98 -14.47
CA THR A 344 -12.56 -2.09 -14.00
C THR A 344 -11.21 -1.64 -13.44
N GLN A 345 -10.92 -0.33 -13.48
CA GLN A 345 -9.67 0.26 -13.04
C GLN A 345 -9.95 1.39 -12.03
N PRO A 346 -8.98 1.75 -11.16
CA PRO A 346 -9.14 2.82 -10.18
C PRO A 346 -9.51 4.17 -10.80
N GLU A 347 -10.47 4.85 -10.16
CA GLU A 347 -10.93 6.19 -10.44
C GLU A 347 -10.72 7.05 -9.19
N PHE A 348 -10.11 8.24 -9.32
CA PHE A 348 -9.70 8.99 -8.14
C PHE A 348 -9.69 10.51 -8.37
N GLN A 349 -9.75 11.24 -7.26
CA GLN A 349 -9.52 12.69 -7.17
C GLN A 349 -10.46 13.54 -8.05
N PRO A 350 -11.79 13.39 -7.94
CA PRO A 350 -12.73 14.12 -8.78
C PRO A 350 -12.75 15.62 -8.48
N ARG A 351 -12.98 16.44 -9.52
CA ARG A 351 -13.18 17.88 -9.43
C ARG A 351 -14.24 18.37 -10.40
N TYR A 352 -15.28 19.03 -9.91
CA TYR A 352 -16.25 19.73 -10.75
C TYR A 352 -15.60 20.88 -11.51
N SER A 353 -16.01 21.06 -12.77
CA SER A 353 -15.70 22.27 -13.55
C SER A 353 -16.39 23.50 -12.94
N PRO A 354 -15.87 24.72 -13.18
CA PRO A 354 -16.47 25.94 -12.64
C PRO A 354 -17.92 26.19 -13.06
N ASP A 355 -18.34 25.67 -14.22
CA ASP A 355 -19.72 25.75 -14.72
C ASP A 355 -20.59 24.57 -14.23
N GLY A 356 -20.02 23.58 -13.53
CA GLY A 356 -20.70 22.40 -12.99
C GLY A 356 -21.13 21.36 -14.03
N ARG A 357 -20.73 21.51 -15.30
CA ARG A 357 -21.16 20.62 -16.37
C ARG A 357 -20.29 19.37 -16.50
N HIS A 358 -19.04 19.44 -16.03
CA HIS A 358 -18.07 18.38 -16.18
C HIS A 358 -17.41 18.03 -14.85
N ILE A 359 -16.79 16.83 -14.81
CA ILE A 359 -15.94 16.37 -13.73
C ILE A 359 -14.60 15.94 -14.34
N ALA A 360 -13.50 16.54 -13.87
CA ALA A 360 -12.15 16.05 -14.13
C ALA A 360 -11.74 15.07 -13.02
N PHE A 361 -11.04 13.99 -13.37
CA PHE A 361 -10.62 12.95 -12.43
C PHE A 361 -9.38 12.21 -12.94
N GLY A 362 -8.68 11.55 -12.03
CA GLY A 362 -7.64 10.60 -12.37
C GLY A 362 -8.24 9.23 -12.66
N SER A 363 -7.70 8.51 -13.64
CA SER A 363 -8.14 7.16 -13.99
C SER A 363 -7.01 6.31 -14.54
N MET A 364 -7.02 5.03 -14.20
CA MET A 364 -6.08 4.04 -14.73
C MET A 364 -6.65 3.24 -15.92
N ARG A 365 -7.77 3.62 -16.51
CA ARG A 365 -8.46 2.93 -17.63
C ARG A 365 -7.56 2.67 -18.84
N SER A 366 -6.58 3.54 -19.08
CA SER A 366 -5.64 3.42 -20.21
C SER A 366 -4.38 2.61 -19.90
N GLY A 367 -4.31 1.97 -18.72
CA GLY A 367 -3.15 1.19 -18.27
C GLY A 367 -2.09 1.99 -17.51
N ALA A 368 -2.25 3.32 -17.42
CA ALA A 368 -1.44 4.23 -16.60
C ALA A 368 -2.34 5.31 -16.02
N PRO A 369 -1.98 5.92 -14.87
CA PRO A 369 -2.71 7.06 -14.32
C PRO A 369 -2.68 8.23 -15.31
N GLU A 370 -3.87 8.70 -15.71
CA GLU A 370 -4.05 9.80 -16.65
C GLU A 370 -5.22 10.69 -16.19
N ILE A 371 -5.28 11.93 -16.68
CA ILE A 371 -6.40 12.84 -16.42
C ILE A 371 -7.50 12.60 -17.45
N TRP A 372 -8.70 12.42 -16.94
CA TRP A 372 -9.93 12.21 -17.68
C TRP A 372 -10.97 13.29 -17.34
N ILE A 373 -11.94 13.48 -18.23
CA ILE A 373 -13.09 14.34 -18.02
C ILE A 373 -14.34 13.56 -18.45
N CYS A 374 -15.42 13.75 -17.70
CA CYS A 374 -16.76 13.27 -18.09
C CYS A 374 -17.80 14.37 -17.86
N ASP A 375 -19.03 14.14 -18.29
CA ASP A 375 -20.18 14.97 -17.93
C ASP A 375 -20.48 14.84 -16.42
N SER A 376 -21.18 15.81 -15.84
CA SER A 376 -21.44 15.88 -14.39
C SER A 376 -22.32 14.71 -13.86
N ASP A 377 -22.97 13.97 -14.75
CA ASP A 377 -23.71 12.74 -14.44
C ASP A 377 -22.86 11.46 -14.54
N GLY A 378 -21.55 11.59 -14.84
CA GLY A 378 -20.61 10.48 -15.02
C GLY A 378 -20.54 9.91 -16.43
N SER A 379 -21.40 10.37 -17.35
CA SER A 379 -21.42 9.91 -18.74
C SER A 379 -20.29 10.51 -19.59
N ASN A 380 -20.06 9.94 -20.79
CA ASN A 380 -19.12 10.42 -21.80
C ASN A 380 -17.67 10.64 -21.31
N PRO A 381 -17.03 9.66 -20.61
CA PRO A 381 -15.65 9.82 -20.16
C PRO A 381 -14.68 9.87 -21.35
N ARG A 382 -13.78 10.85 -21.34
CA ARG A 382 -12.71 11.01 -22.34
C ARG A 382 -11.37 11.31 -21.69
N GLN A 383 -10.31 10.76 -22.24
CA GLN A 383 -8.94 11.00 -21.81
C GLN A 383 -8.44 12.35 -22.29
N VAL A 384 -7.73 13.07 -21.41
CA VAL A 384 -7.15 14.40 -21.70
C VAL A 384 -5.62 14.33 -21.80
N THR A 385 -4.96 13.48 -20.97
CA THR A 385 -3.51 13.32 -20.99
C THR A 385 -3.12 11.91 -21.48
N PHE A 386 -1.91 11.79 -22.07
CA PHE A 386 -1.36 10.54 -22.63
C PHE A 386 0.12 10.45 -22.27
N LEU A 387 0.40 10.42 -20.96
CA LEU A 387 1.75 10.49 -20.42
C LEU A 387 2.42 9.13 -20.33
N GLY A 388 1.65 8.08 -19.99
CA GLY A 388 2.16 6.71 -19.84
C GLY A 388 3.15 6.54 -18.69
N HIS A 389 3.09 7.40 -17.67
CA HIS A 389 4.01 7.43 -16.54
C HIS A 389 3.35 7.00 -15.22
N PRO A 390 4.16 6.59 -14.19
CA PRO A 390 3.65 6.00 -12.97
C PRO A 390 2.69 6.88 -12.17
N TYR A 391 2.70 8.19 -12.37
CA TYR A 391 1.80 9.09 -11.65
C TYR A 391 1.31 10.24 -12.53
N ALA A 392 -0.03 10.42 -12.59
CA ALA A 392 -0.74 11.62 -13.01
C ALA A 392 -2.03 11.73 -12.20
N GLY A 393 -2.29 12.89 -11.57
CA GLY A 393 -3.44 13.04 -10.67
C GLY A 393 -3.62 14.46 -10.16
N LEU A 394 -4.51 14.62 -9.18
CA LEU A 394 -4.89 15.90 -8.55
C LEU A 394 -5.32 16.97 -9.58
N PRO A 395 -6.29 16.69 -10.48
CA PRO A 395 -6.74 17.68 -11.43
C PRO A 395 -7.38 18.89 -10.74
N SER A 396 -7.14 20.09 -11.27
CA SER A 396 -7.73 21.34 -10.79
C SER A 396 -8.05 22.23 -11.98
N TRP A 397 -9.30 22.66 -12.10
CA TRP A 397 -9.78 23.51 -13.20
C TRP A 397 -9.32 24.95 -13.06
N SER A 398 -8.92 25.56 -14.18
CA SER A 398 -8.80 27.02 -14.26
C SER A 398 -10.18 27.68 -14.09
N PRO A 399 -10.24 28.94 -13.61
CA PRO A 399 -11.53 29.61 -13.37
C PRO A 399 -12.41 29.77 -14.60
N ASP A 400 -11.82 29.86 -15.80
CA ASP A 400 -12.51 29.92 -17.10
C ASP A 400 -12.96 28.55 -17.62
N GLY A 401 -12.49 27.43 -16.98
CA GLY A 401 -12.79 26.08 -17.38
C GLY A 401 -12.07 25.60 -18.63
N GLU A 402 -11.05 26.31 -19.14
CA GLU A 402 -10.34 25.97 -20.37
C GLU A 402 -9.09 25.13 -20.15
N GLN A 403 -8.54 25.13 -18.93
CA GLN A 403 -7.32 24.41 -18.57
C GLN A 403 -7.49 23.59 -17.29
N ILE A 404 -6.65 22.55 -17.17
CA ILE A 404 -6.51 21.72 -15.98
C ILE A 404 -5.06 21.76 -15.52
N ALA A 405 -4.80 22.18 -14.28
CA ALA A 405 -3.56 21.93 -13.58
C ALA A 405 -3.61 20.52 -12.96
N PHE A 406 -2.51 19.80 -13.00
CA PHE A 406 -2.39 18.44 -12.46
C PHE A 406 -0.95 18.12 -12.10
N ASN A 407 -0.74 17.00 -11.44
CA ASN A 407 0.59 16.52 -11.09
C ASN A 407 1.01 15.34 -11.96
N SER A 408 2.31 15.25 -12.28
CA SER A 408 2.88 14.10 -12.96
C SER A 408 4.34 13.87 -12.57
N SER A 409 4.74 12.60 -12.55
CA SER A 409 6.13 12.16 -12.35
C SER A 409 6.90 11.98 -13.68
N LYS A 410 6.40 12.52 -14.79
CA LYS A 410 6.96 12.35 -16.14
C LYS A 410 8.46 12.62 -16.24
N GLU A 411 8.98 13.60 -15.53
CA GLU A 411 10.39 13.99 -15.56
C GLU A 411 11.18 13.50 -14.32
N GLY A 412 10.69 12.45 -13.63
CA GLY A 412 11.33 11.79 -12.50
C GLY A 412 10.85 12.25 -11.13
N SER A 413 10.67 13.55 -10.89
CA SER A 413 10.00 14.10 -9.72
C SER A 413 8.53 14.37 -10.01
N ILE A 414 7.69 14.42 -8.97
CA ILE A 414 6.30 14.85 -9.11
C ILE A 414 6.30 16.39 -9.22
N ASP A 415 5.84 16.87 -10.35
CA ASP A 415 5.77 18.30 -10.67
C ASP A 415 4.36 18.71 -11.08
N VAL A 416 4.13 20.03 -11.09
CA VAL A 416 2.89 20.66 -11.53
C VAL A 416 2.92 20.89 -13.04
N TYR A 417 1.87 20.45 -13.71
CA TYR A 417 1.64 20.62 -15.15
C TYR A 417 0.31 21.30 -15.42
N VAL A 418 0.16 21.88 -16.60
CA VAL A 418 -1.10 22.42 -17.11
C VAL A 418 -1.36 21.87 -18.51
N VAL A 419 -2.60 21.51 -18.78
CA VAL A 419 -3.06 21.03 -20.09
C VAL A 419 -4.39 21.71 -20.46
N SER A 420 -4.62 21.95 -21.76
CA SER A 420 -5.94 22.39 -22.24
C SER A 420 -6.99 21.28 -22.05
N VAL A 421 -8.21 21.65 -21.72
CA VAL A 421 -9.36 20.73 -21.65
C VAL A 421 -9.58 20.00 -22.97
N SER A 422 -9.27 20.64 -24.11
CA SER A 422 -9.33 20.00 -25.43
C SER A 422 -8.22 18.98 -25.68
N GLY A 423 -7.28 18.80 -24.73
CA GLY A 423 -6.10 17.95 -24.85
C GLY A 423 -4.90 18.73 -25.42
N GLY A 424 -3.85 17.99 -25.78
CA GLY A 424 -2.59 18.54 -26.30
C GLY A 424 -1.39 18.15 -25.43
N VAL A 425 -0.25 18.79 -25.67
CA VAL A 425 0.98 18.54 -24.92
C VAL A 425 0.94 19.30 -23.59
N PRO A 426 0.99 18.61 -22.44
CA PRO A 426 1.04 19.28 -21.15
C PRO A 426 2.30 20.14 -20.98
N ARG A 427 2.14 21.31 -20.39
CA ARG A 427 3.22 22.23 -20.08
C ARG A 427 3.59 22.12 -18.60
N ARG A 428 4.86 21.85 -18.32
CA ARG A 428 5.39 21.78 -16.95
C ARG A 428 5.53 23.20 -16.37
N LEU A 429 5.03 23.41 -15.14
CA LEU A 429 5.12 24.70 -14.43
C LEU A 429 6.24 24.73 -13.41
N THR A 430 6.52 23.58 -12.75
CA THR A 430 7.54 23.50 -11.70
C THR A 430 8.64 22.51 -12.05
N THR A 431 9.84 22.70 -11.48
CA THR A 431 11.04 21.90 -11.76
C THR A 431 11.87 21.79 -10.48
N GLY A 432 11.33 21.12 -9.48
CA GLY A 432 12.03 20.92 -8.19
C GLY A 432 12.62 19.54 -8.02
N PRO A 433 13.61 19.33 -7.14
CA PRO A 433 14.10 18.03 -6.75
C PRO A 433 13.16 17.32 -5.75
N THR A 434 12.19 18.01 -5.20
CA THR A 434 11.21 17.52 -4.22
C THR A 434 9.83 17.44 -4.85
N PRO A 435 9.00 16.46 -4.43
CA PRO A 435 7.61 16.35 -4.91
C PRO A 435 6.81 17.63 -4.66
N GLU A 436 6.02 18.02 -5.64
CA GLU A 436 5.17 19.20 -5.64
C GLU A 436 3.76 18.82 -6.08
N PHE A 437 2.74 19.19 -5.26
CA PHE A 437 1.36 18.79 -5.47
C PHE A 437 0.47 20.00 -5.69
N SER A 438 -0.23 20.12 -6.85
CA SER A 438 -1.16 21.19 -7.12
C SER A 438 -2.48 20.98 -6.38
N TYR A 439 -3.12 22.08 -5.97
CA TYR A 439 -4.41 22.04 -5.29
C TYR A 439 -5.46 22.97 -5.88
N SER A 440 -5.09 24.16 -6.30
CA SER A 440 -6.07 25.12 -6.83
C SER A 440 -5.44 26.20 -7.71
N TRP A 441 -6.29 26.87 -8.44
CA TRP A 441 -5.97 28.10 -9.17
C TRP A 441 -6.37 29.30 -8.34
N SER A 442 -5.67 30.44 -8.58
CA SER A 442 -6.18 31.76 -8.15
C SER A 442 -7.46 32.12 -8.90
N ARG A 443 -8.33 32.90 -8.29
CA ARG A 443 -9.60 33.33 -8.89
C ARG A 443 -9.45 34.13 -10.18
N ASP A 444 -8.33 34.83 -10.33
CA ASP A 444 -8.00 35.59 -11.53
C ASP A 444 -7.30 34.75 -12.62
N GLY A 445 -7.09 33.44 -12.37
CA GLY A 445 -6.45 32.50 -13.30
C GLY A 445 -4.94 32.70 -13.48
N ARG A 446 -4.32 33.65 -12.75
CA ARG A 446 -2.91 33.99 -12.95
C ARG A 446 -1.93 33.07 -12.23
N TRP A 447 -2.38 32.38 -11.17
CA TRP A 447 -1.53 31.55 -10.31
C TRP A 447 -2.10 30.16 -10.12
N VAL A 448 -1.20 29.19 -10.00
CA VAL A 448 -1.51 27.84 -9.51
C VAL A 448 -0.88 27.69 -8.14
N TYR A 449 -1.68 27.34 -7.13
CA TYR A 449 -1.22 27.04 -5.78
C TYR A 449 -0.85 25.57 -5.68
N PHE A 450 0.30 25.31 -5.06
CA PHE A 450 0.81 23.95 -4.86
C PHE A 450 1.50 23.81 -3.50
N VAL A 451 1.69 22.60 -3.06
CA VAL A 451 2.45 22.27 -1.86
C VAL A 451 3.79 21.68 -2.26
N SER A 452 4.86 22.17 -1.64
CA SER A 452 6.21 21.69 -1.85
C SER A 452 6.84 21.21 -0.54
N ALA A 453 7.52 20.07 -0.59
CA ALA A 453 8.27 19.48 0.52
C ALA A 453 9.72 20.02 0.60
N ARG A 454 10.00 21.23 0.11
CA ARG A 454 11.34 21.87 0.16
C ARG A 454 11.84 22.15 1.58
N GLY A 455 11.00 22.02 2.60
CA GLY A 455 11.32 22.20 4.02
C GLY A 455 10.86 21.01 4.86
N PRO A 456 11.12 21.03 6.17
CA PRO A 456 10.75 19.93 7.10
C PRO A 456 9.25 19.75 7.26
N ARG A 457 8.46 20.69 6.76
CA ARG A 457 6.99 20.65 6.70
C ARG A 457 6.58 21.06 5.30
N GLY A 458 5.51 20.48 4.77
CA GLY A 458 4.94 20.94 3.50
C GLY A 458 4.52 22.43 3.62
N GLU A 459 4.84 23.22 2.60
CA GLU A 459 4.48 24.64 2.54
C GLU A 459 3.68 24.93 1.27
N VAL A 460 2.75 25.87 1.36
CA VAL A 460 2.01 26.35 0.20
C VAL A 460 2.86 27.36 -0.57
N TRP A 461 2.97 27.11 -1.86
CA TRP A 461 3.64 27.95 -2.86
C TRP A 461 2.65 28.32 -3.96
N LYS A 462 2.97 29.33 -4.74
CA LYS A 462 2.25 29.66 -5.98
C LYS A 462 3.23 29.88 -7.13
N VAL A 463 2.84 29.44 -8.31
CA VAL A 463 3.59 29.62 -9.55
C VAL A 463 2.70 30.32 -10.59
N PRO A 464 3.24 31.25 -11.44
CA PRO A 464 2.44 31.83 -12.49
C PRO A 464 1.88 30.75 -13.43
N ALA A 465 0.61 30.89 -13.80
CA ALA A 465 -0.05 29.93 -14.70
C ALA A 465 0.66 29.84 -16.07
N GLU A 466 1.34 30.87 -16.50
CA GLU A 466 2.15 30.91 -17.73
C GLU A 466 3.58 30.33 -17.54
N GLY A 467 3.96 29.96 -16.32
CA GLY A 467 5.31 29.55 -15.94
C GLY A 467 6.12 30.73 -15.38
N GLY A 468 7.23 30.38 -14.70
CA GLY A 468 8.11 31.34 -14.06
C GLY A 468 8.49 30.93 -12.65
N ASP A 469 9.03 31.88 -11.87
CA ASP A 469 9.50 31.60 -10.52
C ASP A 469 8.35 31.38 -9.53
N ALA A 470 8.46 30.31 -8.74
CA ALA A 470 7.51 30.04 -7.68
C ALA A 470 7.76 30.92 -6.45
N VAL A 471 6.68 31.36 -5.80
CA VAL A 471 6.70 32.20 -4.61
C VAL A 471 6.10 31.44 -3.42
N GLN A 472 6.81 31.40 -2.31
CA GLN A 472 6.32 30.81 -1.06
C GLN A 472 5.21 31.67 -0.46
N VAL A 473 4.12 31.02 0.02
CA VAL A 473 2.96 31.70 0.62
C VAL A 473 2.88 31.47 2.12
N THR A 474 3.10 30.23 2.59
CA THR A 474 3.11 29.89 4.02
C THR A 474 4.52 29.61 4.51
N SER A 475 4.74 29.74 5.83
CA SER A 475 6.05 29.52 6.46
C SER A 475 6.01 28.65 7.72
N GLN A 476 4.83 28.21 8.14
CA GLN A 476 4.62 27.37 9.34
C GLN A 476 3.85 26.08 9.04
N GLY A 477 4.05 25.55 7.84
CA GLY A 477 3.34 24.41 7.30
C GLY A 477 2.06 24.80 6.59
N GLY A 478 1.71 24.07 5.54
CA GLY A 478 0.47 24.28 4.78
C GLY A 478 0.27 23.20 3.73
N ALA A 479 -0.99 22.82 3.54
CA ALA A 479 -1.42 21.86 2.53
C ALA A 479 -2.82 22.28 2.01
N ALA A 480 -3.27 21.70 0.90
CA ALA A 480 -4.61 21.86 0.34
C ALA A 480 -5.12 23.31 0.40
N ALA A 481 -4.64 24.16 -0.52
CA ALA A 481 -4.94 25.59 -0.51
C ALA A 481 -6.12 25.93 -1.43
N SER A 482 -6.94 26.93 -1.05
CA SER A 482 -8.04 27.47 -1.86
C SER A 482 -8.27 28.96 -1.58
N GLU A 483 -8.37 29.77 -2.61
CA GLU A 483 -8.71 31.20 -2.45
C GLU A 483 -10.17 31.42 -2.05
N SER A 484 -10.41 32.40 -1.18
CA SER A 484 -11.75 32.91 -0.90
C SER A 484 -12.42 33.48 -2.16
N ARG A 485 -13.77 33.48 -2.17
CA ARG A 485 -14.52 33.99 -3.33
C ARG A 485 -14.20 35.44 -3.68
N ASP A 486 -13.93 36.28 -2.68
CA ASP A 486 -13.55 37.67 -2.85
C ASP A 486 -12.06 37.87 -3.18
N GLY A 487 -11.27 36.77 -3.26
CA GLY A 487 -9.84 36.80 -3.58
C GLY A 487 -8.94 37.45 -2.53
N ARG A 488 -9.45 37.74 -1.33
CA ARG A 488 -8.67 38.43 -0.28
C ARG A 488 -7.86 37.51 0.61
N PHE A 489 -8.30 36.26 0.77
CA PHE A 489 -7.68 35.27 1.66
C PHE A 489 -7.39 34.00 0.91
N LEU A 490 -6.31 33.34 1.31
CA LEU A 490 -6.03 31.95 1.00
C LEU A 490 -6.32 31.11 2.24
N TYR A 491 -7.21 30.12 2.11
CA TYR A 491 -7.48 29.10 3.12
C TYR A 491 -6.62 27.89 2.83
N PHE A 492 -6.10 27.24 3.87
CA PHE A 492 -5.26 26.06 3.74
C PHE A 492 -5.35 25.19 4.99
N SER A 493 -5.10 23.90 4.84
CA SER A 493 -4.99 23.00 5.99
C SER A 493 -3.55 22.91 6.50
N LYS A 494 -3.36 22.60 7.79
CA LYS A 494 -2.05 22.26 8.36
C LYS A 494 -2.00 20.80 8.70
N TRP A 495 -0.82 20.22 8.47
CA TRP A 495 -0.50 18.85 8.84
C TRP A 495 0.43 18.86 10.04
N GLN A 496 0.18 17.98 11.01
CA GLN A 496 1.09 17.75 12.12
C GLN A 496 1.85 16.43 11.93
N PRO A 497 3.12 16.34 12.33
CA PRO A 497 3.90 15.10 12.23
C PRO A 497 3.28 13.90 12.97
N SER A 498 2.38 14.14 13.93
CA SER A 498 1.62 13.13 14.66
C SER A 498 0.49 12.48 13.86
N GLY A 499 0.28 12.87 12.59
CA GLY A 499 -0.89 12.44 11.80
C GLY A 499 -2.21 13.12 12.22
N VAL A 500 -2.21 13.91 13.29
CA VAL A 500 -3.37 14.69 13.72
C VAL A 500 -3.48 15.92 12.84
N THR A 501 -4.68 16.22 12.36
CA THR A 501 -4.94 17.39 11.53
C THR A 501 -4.75 18.66 12.34
N GLY A 502 -3.95 19.60 11.80
CA GLY A 502 -3.72 20.91 12.42
C GLY A 502 -4.85 21.90 12.18
N GLY A 503 -6.00 21.46 11.64
CA GLY A 503 -7.15 22.28 11.31
C GLY A 503 -6.99 23.10 10.03
N ILE A 504 -7.95 24.01 9.80
CA ILE A 504 -7.99 24.89 8.63
C ILE A 504 -7.65 26.32 9.04
N TRP A 505 -6.74 26.92 8.31
CA TRP A 505 -6.16 28.23 8.53
C TRP A 505 -6.44 29.15 7.35
N ARG A 506 -6.29 30.44 7.54
CA ARG A 506 -6.29 31.43 6.45
C ARG A 506 -5.16 32.43 6.60
N ILE A 507 -4.70 32.94 5.48
CA ILE A 507 -3.71 34.02 5.37
C ILE A 507 -4.21 35.07 4.35
N PRO A 508 -3.96 36.38 4.51
CA PRO A 508 -4.20 37.30 3.43
C PRO A 508 -3.47 36.91 2.15
N ARG A 509 -4.09 37.06 0.97
CA ARG A 509 -3.53 36.62 -0.33
C ARG A 509 -2.12 37.18 -0.60
N ASP A 510 -1.87 38.40 -0.15
CA ASP A 510 -0.61 39.11 -0.36
C ASP A 510 0.40 38.89 0.78
N GLY A 511 0.14 37.94 1.68
CA GLY A 511 0.94 37.60 2.83
C GLY A 511 0.48 38.32 4.11
N GLY A 512 0.92 37.84 5.27
CA GLY A 512 0.52 38.40 6.56
C GLY A 512 0.44 37.34 7.65
N GLU A 513 -0.39 37.57 8.65
CA GLU A 513 -0.59 36.66 9.78
C GLU A 513 -1.49 35.49 9.40
N GLU A 514 -1.08 34.28 9.77
CA GLU A 514 -1.87 33.07 9.64
C GLU A 514 -2.87 32.95 10.81
N ILE A 515 -4.15 32.83 10.50
CA ILE A 515 -5.23 32.77 11.50
C ILE A 515 -5.93 31.41 11.39
N GLN A 516 -6.04 30.69 12.50
CA GLN A 516 -6.82 29.46 12.57
C GLN A 516 -8.31 29.77 12.47
N VAL A 517 -9.02 29.08 11.57
CA VAL A 517 -10.45 29.24 11.33
C VAL A 517 -11.24 28.09 11.92
N LEU A 518 -10.69 26.88 11.83
CA LEU A 518 -11.30 25.65 12.33
C LEU A 518 -10.19 24.75 12.88
N ASP A 519 -10.40 24.15 14.04
CA ASP A 519 -9.44 23.32 14.77
C ASP A 519 -9.46 21.83 14.35
N ARG A 520 -10.34 21.47 13.40
CA ARG A 520 -10.53 20.13 12.85
C ARG A 520 -10.75 20.19 11.34
N GLY A 521 -11.03 19.06 10.68
CA GLY A 521 -11.24 19.01 9.23
C GLY A 521 -9.96 19.24 8.43
N GLY A 522 -8.81 18.85 8.97
CA GLY A 522 -7.51 18.96 8.29
C GLY A 522 -7.32 17.87 7.21
N GLY A 523 -6.21 17.97 6.48
CA GLY A 523 -5.95 17.13 5.31
C GLY A 523 -6.58 17.74 4.04
N PRO A 524 -6.68 16.98 2.94
CA PRO A 524 -7.18 17.49 1.66
C PRO A 524 -8.70 17.37 1.48
N ALA A 525 -9.42 16.74 2.43
CA ALA A 525 -10.84 16.40 2.30
C ALA A 525 -11.77 17.56 2.77
N TRP A 526 -11.59 18.75 2.20
CA TRP A 526 -12.44 19.90 2.46
C TRP A 526 -12.64 20.76 1.20
N ALA A 527 -13.68 21.57 1.21
CA ALA A 527 -13.97 22.56 0.17
C ALA A 527 -14.41 23.88 0.78
N LEU A 528 -13.95 24.99 0.20
CA LEU A 528 -14.34 26.33 0.59
C LEU A 528 -15.60 26.73 -0.16
N LEU A 529 -16.66 27.03 0.58
CA LEU A 529 -17.93 27.56 0.09
C LEU A 529 -18.05 29.04 0.45
N GLU A 530 -19.04 29.73 -0.13
CA GLU A 530 -19.33 31.13 0.20
C GLU A 530 -19.76 31.28 1.67
N GLU A 531 -20.56 30.37 2.16
CA GLU A 531 -21.14 30.38 3.50
C GLU A 531 -20.25 29.71 4.58
N GLY A 532 -19.19 28.99 4.19
CA GLY A 532 -18.42 28.23 5.16
C GLY A 532 -17.41 27.27 4.57
N ILE A 533 -17.04 26.28 5.36
CA ILE A 533 -16.10 25.22 5.00
C ILE A 533 -16.84 23.89 5.11
N LEU A 534 -16.98 23.18 4.00
CA LEU A 534 -17.42 21.78 4.01
C LEU A 534 -16.20 20.89 4.18
N PHE A 535 -16.24 19.96 5.11
CA PHE A 535 -15.14 19.02 5.37
C PHE A 535 -15.65 17.64 5.72
N MET A 536 -14.79 16.64 5.52
CA MET A 536 -15.07 15.25 5.85
C MET A 536 -14.43 14.91 7.20
N GLU A 537 -15.23 14.41 8.13
CA GLU A 537 -14.76 13.86 9.40
C GLU A 537 -14.50 12.36 9.22
N CYS A 538 -13.24 12.04 8.91
CA CYS A 538 -12.83 10.68 8.57
C CYS A 538 -12.68 9.76 9.79
N GLY A 539 -12.62 10.31 11.00
CA GLY A 539 -12.56 9.54 12.24
C GLY A 539 -13.91 9.01 12.71
N ALA A 540 -15.00 9.44 12.08
CA ALA A 540 -16.34 8.91 12.35
C ALA A 540 -16.58 7.60 11.61
N SER A 541 -17.40 6.72 12.16
CA SER A 541 -17.84 5.47 11.51
C SER A 541 -19.36 5.37 11.59
N PRO A 542 -20.08 5.55 10.48
CA PRO A 542 -19.60 5.89 9.13
C PRO A 542 -19.02 7.32 9.04
N PRO A 543 -18.13 7.61 8.05
CA PRO A 543 -17.61 8.96 7.83
C PRO A 543 -18.72 9.94 7.47
N ILE A 544 -18.57 11.20 7.89
CA ILE A 544 -19.61 12.22 7.72
C ILE A 544 -19.06 13.47 7.05
N LEU A 545 -19.92 14.13 6.28
CA LEU A 545 -19.69 15.49 5.79
C LEU A 545 -20.30 16.49 6.75
N GLU A 546 -19.49 17.47 7.18
CA GLU A 546 -19.87 18.55 8.07
C GLU A 546 -19.64 19.92 7.43
N LEU A 547 -20.49 20.87 7.72
CA LEU A 547 -20.39 22.25 7.28
C LEU A 547 -20.15 23.17 8.48
N PHE A 548 -18.99 23.82 8.51
CA PHE A 548 -18.71 24.96 9.38
C PHE A 548 -19.17 26.23 8.73
N ARG A 549 -20.04 27.04 9.38
CA ARG A 549 -20.59 28.29 8.85
C ARG A 549 -19.84 29.49 9.39
N PHE A 550 -19.36 30.35 8.50
CA PHE A 550 -18.61 31.56 8.88
C PHE A 550 -19.42 32.52 9.74
N GLY A 551 -20.73 32.68 9.50
CA GLY A 551 -21.56 33.65 10.19
C GLY A 551 -21.89 33.32 11.65
N SER A 552 -22.18 32.04 11.91
CA SER A 552 -22.57 31.53 13.26
C SER A 552 -21.43 30.86 14.01
N GLY A 553 -20.38 30.38 13.32
CA GLY A 553 -19.37 29.51 13.90
C GLY A 553 -19.86 28.08 14.19
N GLU A 554 -21.08 27.74 13.77
CA GLU A 554 -21.66 26.42 14.01
C GLU A 554 -21.18 25.39 13.00
N VAL A 555 -21.02 24.14 13.48
CA VAL A 555 -20.78 22.97 12.66
C VAL A 555 -22.03 22.11 12.63
N SER A 556 -22.46 21.74 11.43
CA SER A 556 -23.65 20.89 11.25
C SER A 556 -23.39 19.77 10.26
N GLN A 557 -23.93 18.59 10.55
CA GLN A 557 -23.85 17.44 9.64
C GLN A 557 -24.68 17.71 8.38
N VAL A 558 -24.06 17.45 7.21
CA VAL A 558 -24.67 17.56 5.88
C VAL A 558 -25.12 16.20 5.38
N ALA A 559 -24.23 15.22 5.38
CA ALA A 559 -24.51 13.89 4.87
C ALA A 559 -23.62 12.82 5.53
N VAL A 560 -24.03 11.57 5.41
CA VAL A 560 -23.20 10.38 5.66
C VAL A 560 -22.62 9.93 4.33
N VAL A 561 -21.36 9.60 4.27
CA VAL A 561 -20.68 9.12 3.06
C VAL A 561 -20.61 7.60 3.03
N ALA A 562 -20.41 7.02 1.84
CA ALA A 562 -20.24 5.58 1.69
C ALA A 562 -18.90 5.12 2.30
N GLU A 563 -18.89 3.96 2.92
CA GLU A 563 -17.70 3.23 3.38
C GLU A 563 -17.37 2.09 2.39
N PRO A 564 -16.13 1.61 2.35
CA PRO A 564 -14.96 2.15 3.03
C PRO A 564 -14.34 3.34 2.28
N LEU A 565 -13.75 4.26 3.03
CA LEU A 565 -12.93 5.32 2.45
C LEU A 565 -11.46 4.85 2.42
N PRO A 566 -10.71 5.13 1.34
CA PRO A 566 -9.25 5.14 1.46
C PRO A 566 -8.89 6.17 2.53
N GLU A 567 -7.90 5.88 3.37
CA GLU A 567 -7.45 6.73 4.48
C GLU A 567 -7.61 8.23 4.13
N CYS A 568 -8.52 8.91 4.78
CA CYS A 568 -9.04 10.26 4.53
C CYS A 568 -8.65 10.80 3.15
N PRO A 569 -9.52 10.78 2.14
CA PRO A 569 -9.20 10.73 0.72
C PRO A 569 -8.13 11.76 0.32
N TRP A 570 -6.94 11.30 0.02
CA TRP A 570 -5.80 12.11 -0.46
C TRP A 570 -6.14 12.98 -1.67
N GLY A 571 -7.25 12.65 -2.33
CA GLY A 571 -7.78 13.37 -3.48
C GLY A 571 -8.76 14.47 -3.14
N GLY A 572 -9.08 14.66 -1.88
CA GLY A 572 -10.04 15.67 -1.47
C GLY A 572 -11.47 15.37 -1.93
N LEU A 573 -12.34 16.30 -1.67
CA LEU A 573 -13.72 16.33 -2.16
C LEU A 573 -13.94 17.53 -3.07
N SER A 574 -14.98 17.49 -3.91
CA SER A 574 -15.37 18.62 -4.74
C SER A 574 -16.87 18.84 -4.68
N VAL A 575 -17.26 20.08 -4.55
CA VAL A 575 -18.67 20.49 -4.46
C VAL A 575 -19.09 21.08 -5.80
N SER A 576 -20.28 20.71 -6.28
CA SER A 576 -20.85 21.34 -7.47
C SER A 576 -21.09 22.86 -7.22
N PRO A 577 -20.97 23.72 -8.25
CA PRO A 577 -21.10 25.17 -8.08
C PRO A 577 -22.44 25.64 -7.48
N ASP A 578 -23.51 24.84 -7.65
CA ASP A 578 -24.82 25.08 -7.06
C ASP A 578 -24.95 24.57 -5.61
N GLY A 579 -23.89 23.94 -5.06
CA GLY A 579 -23.87 23.37 -3.72
C GLY A 579 -24.73 22.12 -3.52
N ARG A 580 -25.31 21.59 -4.58
CA ARG A 580 -26.25 20.45 -4.50
C ARG A 580 -25.55 19.12 -4.33
N TRP A 581 -24.40 18.92 -4.94
CA TRP A 581 -23.69 17.66 -4.98
C TRP A 581 -22.25 17.77 -4.47
N VAL A 582 -21.81 16.71 -3.83
CA VAL A 582 -20.40 16.49 -3.44
C VAL A 582 -19.92 15.22 -4.08
N VAL A 583 -18.80 15.27 -4.78
CA VAL A 583 -18.11 14.09 -5.31
C VAL A 583 -16.84 13.83 -4.52
N TYR A 584 -16.53 12.55 -4.29
CA TYR A 584 -15.38 12.10 -3.55
C TYR A 584 -14.94 10.71 -4.02
N THR A 585 -13.73 10.31 -3.68
CA THR A 585 -13.22 8.96 -3.94
C THR A 585 -13.56 8.05 -2.77
N ALA A 586 -14.14 6.89 -3.04
CA ALA A 586 -14.27 5.81 -2.06
C ALA A 586 -13.76 4.49 -2.64
N LEU A 587 -13.38 3.57 -1.76
CA LEU A 587 -13.03 2.22 -2.19
C LEU A 587 -14.26 1.58 -2.87
N GLY A 588 -14.03 0.97 -4.01
CA GLY A 588 -14.99 0.06 -4.63
C GLY A 588 -15.08 -1.23 -3.82
N ASP A 589 -15.86 -2.17 -4.31
CA ASP A 589 -15.86 -3.51 -3.73
C ASP A 589 -14.43 -4.05 -3.82
N PRO A 590 -13.78 -4.37 -2.69
CA PRO A 590 -12.41 -4.85 -2.72
C PRO A 590 -12.38 -6.19 -3.45
N GLU A 591 -11.67 -6.25 -4.55
CA GLU A 591 -11.30 -7.49 -5.22
C GLU A 591 -9.81 -7.71 -4.94
N ALA A 592 -9.50 -8.76 -4.21
CA ALA A 592 -8.14 -9.19 -3.95
C ALA A 592 -8.04 -10.67 -4.29
N ASP A 593 -7.37 -10.96 -5.39
CA ASP A 593 -7.17 -12.33 -5.87
C ASP A 593 -5.83 -12.88 -5.40
N ILE A 594 -5.79 -14.16 -5.11
CA ILE A 594 -4.53 -14.84 -4.86
C ILE A 594 -3.98 -15.37 -6.19
N MET A 595 -2.79 -14.89 -6.54
CA MET A 595 -2.04 -15.30 -7.73
C MET A 595 -1.07 -16.41 -7.41
N LEU A 596 -0.84 -17.31 -8.36
CA LEU A 596 0.17 -18.36 -8.31
C LEU A 596 1.23 -18.14 -9.38
N VAL A 597 2.49 -18.29 -8.97
CA VAL A 597 3.67 -18.33 -9.85
C VAL A 597 4.28 -19.72 -9.73
N GLU A 598 4.35 -20.45 -10.85
CA GLU A 598 5.01 -21.76 -10.94
C GLU A 598 6.40 -21.60 -11.56
N GLY A 599 7.36 -22.42 -11.12
CA GLY A 599 8.77 -22.36 -11.57
C GLY A 599 9.60 -21.31 -10.83
N PHE A 600 9.10 -20.76 -9.71
CA PHE A 600 9.82 -19.81 -8.86
C PHE A 600 10.95 -20.50 -8.09
N ARG A 601 12.19 -19.97 -8.19
CA ARG A 601 13.39 -20.53 -7.57
C ARG A 601 14.21 -19.46 -6.86
#